data_e9caab905f84f1b772763dee80c15673
#
_entry.id   e9caab905f84f1b772763dee80c15673
#
_cell.length_a   1.000
_cell.length_b   1.000
_cell.length_c   1.000
_cell.angle_alpha   90.00
_cell.angle_beta   90.00
_cell.angle_gamma   90.00
#
_symmetry.space_group_name_H-M   'P 1'
#
loop_
_entity.id
_entity.type
_entity.pdbx_description
1 polymer ?
#
loop_
_entity_poly.entity_id
_entity_poly.type
_entity_poly.pdbx_seq_one_letter_code
_entity_poly.pdbx_strand_id
1 'polypeptide(L)'
;MAKIVTMGEIMLRLSTKDYSRFLQADSFDVCYGGGEANVAVSLANYGNDVSYVSKVPNNEIGQSAINALRRYGVNTSYISRGGDRLGIYFLESGSSMRPSKVIYDRKDSAISLADSSDFDFDKIFDGCDWFHFTGITPALSDKAVQLTKEACIAAKRHGVTISCDLNFRKKLWSSEKAQSVMKPLMKYVDVCIGNEEDAKLCLGFTPKADIEKGDTSASGYYEIFKEMQKEYGFKYVVSSLRESYSASHNGWKALIYDGKEFYESRHYDILPIVDRVGGGDSFAAGLIHELIKSNNDMRISLEFAVASSALKHTIPGDFNMVSEDEVLSLVKGNASGRVER
;
A
#
# COMPACT_ATOMS: atom_id res chain seq x y z
N MET A 1 16.17 -12.49 -9.38
CA MET A 1 14.93 -11.70 -9.10
C MET A 1 14.41 -12.17 -7.76
N ALA A 2 14.02 -11.24 -6.88
CA ALA A 2 13.38 -11.61 -5.63
C ALA A 2 11.96 -12.10 -5.90
N LYS A 3 11.55 -13.13 -5.17
CA LYS A 3 10.19 -13.66 -5.20
C LYS A 3 9.37 -13.00 -4.10
N ILE A 4 8.37 -12.23 -4.49
CA ILE A 4 7.56 -11.43 -3.58
C ILE A 4 6.10 -11.87 -3.66
N VAL A 5 5.46 -12.00 -2.51
CA VAL A 5 4.03 -12.29 -2.40
C VAL A 5 3.32 -11.09 -1.77
N THR A 6 2.22 -10.66 -2.37
CA THR A 6 1.30 -9.71 -1.73
C THR A 6 -0.09 -10.32 -1.60
N MET A 7 -0.82 -10.02 -0.52
CA MET A 7 -2.14 -10.62 -0.27
C MET A 7 -3.15 -9.56 0.16
N GLY A 8 -4.26 -9.48 -0.56
CA GLY A 8 -5.33 -8.54 -0.21
C GLY A 8 -6.50 -8.51 -1.18
N GLU A 9 -7.29 -7.45 -1.12
CA GLU A 9 -8.44 -7.26 -1.97
C GLU A 9 -8.10 -6.46 -3.22
N ILE A 10 -8.47 -7.00 -4.39
CA ILE A 10 -8.58 -6.24 -5.63
C ILE A 10 -10.03 -5.83 -5.85
N MET A 11 -10.26 -4.55 -6.15
CA MET A 11 -11.59 -3.98 -6.35
C MET A 11 -11.74 -3.43 -7.76
N LEU A 12 -13.00 -3.39 -8.23
CA LEU A 12 -13.39 -2.60 -9.39
C LEU A 12 -13.50 -1.12 -8.97
N ARG A 13 -12.73 -0.25 -9.59
CA ARG A 13 -12.86 1.20 -9.44
C ARG A 13 -13.72 1.78 -10.56
N LEU A 14 -14.71 2.58 -10.16
CA LEU A 14 -15.57 3.36 -11.04
C LEU A 14 -15.34 4.85 -10.76
N SER A 15 -14.65 5.53 -11.66
CA SER A 15 -14.30 6.96 -11.50
C SER A 15 -15.19 7.84 -12.38
N THR A 16 -15.60 8.97 -11.85
CA THR A 16 -16.19 10.00 -12.72
C THR A 16 -15.15 10.51 -13.70
N LYS A 17 -15.57 10.87 -14.90
CA LYS A 17 -14.67 11.48 -15.89
C LYS A 17 -14.19 12.83 -15.43
N ASP A 18 -12.92 13.10 -15.68
CA ASP A 18 -12.26 14.35 -15.32
C ASP A 18 -12.52 14.73 -13.85
N TYR A 19 -13.10 15.90 -13.60
CA TYR A 19 -13.46 16.42 -12.28
C TYR A 19 -14.97 16.51 -12.05
N SER A 20 -15.77 15.75 -12.84
CA SER A 20 -17.22 15.70 -12.70
C SER A 20 -17.64 15.18 -11.33
N ARG A 21 -18.75 15.71 -10.82
CA ARG A 21 -19.36 15.22 -9.59
C ARG A 21 -20.13 13.92 -9.84
N PHE A 22 -20.31 13.08 -8.82
CA PHE A 22 -21.18 11.90 -8.91
C PHE A 22 -22.58 12.25 -9.44
N LEU A 23 -23.12 13.41 -9.03
CA LEU A 23 -24.44 13.88 -9.44
C LEU A 23 -24.51 14.41 -10.88
N GLN A 24 -23.38 14.50 -11.58
CA GLN A 24 -23.27 14.95 -12.97
C GLN A 24 -22.88 13.80 -13.92
N ALA A 25 -22.48 12.64 -13.35
CA ALA A 25 -21.88 11.57 -14.13
C ALA A 25 -22.94 10.70 -14.82
N ASP A 26 -22.88 10.63 -16.14
CA ASP A 26 -23.68 9.73 -16.97
C ASP A 26 -22.92 8.43 -17.31
N SER A 27 -21.61 8.37 -16.99
CA SER A 27 -20.73 7.22 -17.21
C SER A 27 -19.54 7.24 -16.23
N PHE A 28 -18.90 6.09 -16.09
CA PHE A 28 -17.71 5.94 -15.27
C PHE A 28 -16.57 5.33 -16.09
N ASP A 29 -15.36 5.79 -15.82
CA ASP A 29 -14.14 5.12 -16.25
C ASP A 29 -13.87 3.93 -15.33
N VAL A 30 -13.50 2.80 -15.93
CA VAL A 30 -13.28 1.53 -15.25
C VAL A 30 -11.79 1.25 -15.11
N CYS A 31 -11.33 1.00 -13.90
CA CYS A 31 -10.03 0.36 -13.66
C CYS A 31 -10.11 -0.55 -12.44
N TYR A 32 -9.02 -1.23 -12.14
CA TYR A 32 -8.90 -2.12 -10.99
C TYR A 32 -7.80 -1.60 -10.07
N GLY A 33 -7.97 -1.83 -8.77
CA GLY A 33 -6.97 -1.45 -7.76
C GLY A 33 -7.28 -2.04 -6.40
N GLY A 34 -6.34 -1.88 -5.50
CA GLY A 34 -6.38 -2.34 -4.12
C GLY A 34 -4.99 -2.23 -3.54
N GLY A 35 -4.84 -1.97 -2.25
CA GLY A 35 -3.54 -1.67 -1.67
C GLY A 35 -2.45 -2.65 -2.11
N GLU A 36 -2.64 -3.92 -1.82
CA GLU A 36 -1.67 -4.97 -2.11
C GLU A 36 -1.57 -5.32 -3.62
N ALA A 37 -2.66 -5.10 -4.38
CA ALA A 37 -2.65 -5.25 -5.84
C ALA A 37 -1.82 -4.13 -6.51
N ASN A 38 -1.92 -2.90 -5.99
CA ASN A 38 -1.14 -1.75 -6.44
C ASN A 38 0.36 -1.96 -6.15
N VAL A 39 0.68 -2.49 -4.95
CA VAL A 39 2.06 -2.88 -4.59
C VAL A 39 2.58 -3.96 -5.53
N ALA A 40 1.76 -5.00 -5.83
CA ALA A 40 2.16 -6.08 -6.74
C ALA A 40 2.51 -5.57 -8.13
N VAL A 41 1.68 -4.70 -8.72
CA VAL A 41 1.93 -4.15 -10.06
C VAL A 41 3.17 -3.26 -10.08
N SER A 42 3.37 -2.41 -9.07
CA SER A 42 4.57 -1.58 -8.96
C SER A 42 5.85 -2.43 -8.90
N LEU A 43 5.85 -3.46 -8.04
CA LEU A 43 6.98 -4.38 -7.90
C LEU A 43 7.27 -5.15 -9.19
N ALA A 44 6.24 -5.59 -9.92
CA ALA A 44 6.40 -6.25 -11.21
C ALA A 44 6.99 -5.29 -12.26
N ASN A 45 6.57 -4.03 -12.30
CA ASN A 45 7.14 -2.99 -13.17
C ASN A 45 8.61 -2.69 -12.85
N TYR A 46 9.07 -2.94 -11.61
CA TYR A 46 10.48 -2.86 -11.22
C TYR A 46 11.26 -4.16 -11.47
N GLY A 47 10.66 -5.15 -12.16
CA GLY A 47 11.33 -6.39 -12.58
C GLY A 47 11.43 -7.46 -11.51
N ASN A 48 10.61 -7.44 -10.45
CA ASN A 48 10.55 -8.52 -9.46
C ASN A 48 9.62 -9.65 -9.92
N ASP A 49 9.82 -10.87 -9.39
CA ASP A 49 8.89 -11.99 -9.53
C ASP A 49 7.79 -11.86 -8.47
N VAL A 50 6.61 -11.40 -8.87
CA VAL A 50 5.53 -11.05 -7.93
C VAL A 50 4.32 -11.94 -8.11
N SER A 51 3.89 -12.55 -7.01
CA SER A 51 2.64 -13.32 -6.94
C SER A 51 1.60 -12.57 -6.10
N TYR A 52 0.36 -12.55 -6.58
CA TYR A 52 -0.76 -11.96 -5.87
C TYR A 52 -1.72 -13.01 -5.33
N VAL A 53 -2.00 -12.95 -4.02
CA VAL A 53 -2.92 -13.85 -3.32
C VAL A 53 -4.22 -13.12 -3.03
N SER A 54 -5.33 -13.66 -3.52
CA SER A 54 -6.67 -13.09 -3.32
C SER A 54 -7.75 -14.12 -3.63
N LYS A 55 -9.02 -13.72 -3.44
CA LYS A 55 -10.17 -14.49 -3.92
C LYS A 55 -11.11 -13.57 -4.69
N VAL A 56 -11.55 -13.99 -5.87
CA VAL A 56 -12.44 -13.22 -6.73
C VAL A 56 -13.60 -14.09 -7.22
N PRO A 57 -14.78 -13.51 -7.55
CA PRO A 57 -15.93 -14.29 -8.00
C PRO A 57 -15.64 -15.06 -9.28
N ASN A 58 -16.33 -16.18 -9.45
CA ASN A 58 -16.20 -17.03 -10.64
C ASN A 58 -17.11 -16.55 -11.77
N ASN A 59 -16.88 -15.32 -12.23
CA ASN A 59 -17.59 -14.68 -13.35
C ASN A 59 -16.62 -13.79 -14.14
N GLU A 60 -17.12 -13.11 -15.17
CA GLU A 60 -16.36 -12.27 -16.09
C GLU A 60 -15.74 -11.05 -15.38
N ILE A 61 -16.39 -10.50 -14.35
CA ILE A 61 -15.84 -9.36 -13.57
C ILE A 61 -14.64 -9.81 -12.77
N GLY A 62 -14.71 -10.98 -12.10
CA GLY A 62 -13.57 -11.59 -11.42
C GLY A 62 -12.44 -11.94 -12.40
N GLN A 63 -12.78 -12.42 -13.60
CA GLN A 63 -11.78 -12.68 -14.64
C GLN A 63 -11.12 -11.39 -15.15
N SER A 64 -11.89 -10.32 -15.29
CA SER A 64 -11.37 -9.01 -15.71
C SER A 64 -10.38 -8.44 -14.67
N ALA A 65 -10.65 -8.62 -13.37
CA ALA A 65 -9.72 -8.25 -12.30
C ALA A 65 -8.39 -9.04 -12.40
N ILE A 66 -8.46 -10.36 -12.66
CA ILE A 66 -7.26 -11.18 -12.88
C ILE A 66 -6.48 -10.70 -14.11
N ASN A 67 -7.18 -10.40 -15.21
CA ASN A 67 -6.55 -9.93 -16.45
C ASN A 67 -5.87 -8.57 -16.27
N ALA A 68 -6.43 -7.70 -15.42
CA ALA A 68 -5.81 -6.42 -15.09
C ALA A 68 -4.43 -6.59 -14.44
N LEU A 69 -4.25 -7.58 -13.55
CA LEU A 69 -2.96 -7.92 -12.94
C LEU A 69 -2.00 -8.60 -13.92
N ARG A 70 -2.51 -9.59 -14.70
CA ARG A 70 -1.71 -10.32 -15.70
C ARG A 70 -1.11 -9.41 -16.75
N ARG A 71 -1.85 -8.37 -17.13
CA ARG A 71 -1.39 -7.36 -18.10
C ARG A 71 -0.07 -6.73 -17.72
N TYR A 72 0.23 -6.65 -16.41
CA TYR A 72 1.44 -6.04 -15.86
C TYR A 72 2.42 -7.06 -15.26
N GLY A 73 2.32 -8.33 -15.68
CA GLY A 73 3.29 -9.36 -15.32
C GLY A 73 3.15 -9.97 -13.93
N VAL A 74 2.08 -9.63 -13.19
CA VAL A 74 1.83 -10.23 -11.87
C VAL A 74 1.37 -11.67 -12.03
N ASN A 75 1.98 -12.61 -11.31
CA ASN A 75 1.55 -14.00 -11.25
C ASN A 75 0.23 -14.09 -10.46
N THR A 76 -0.81 -14.60 -11.11
CA THR A 76 -2.17 -14.72 -10.58
C THR A 76 -2.58 -16.16 -10.26
N SER A 77 -1.64 -17.11 -10.24
CA SER A 77 -1.94 -18.54 -10.02
C SER A 77 -2.47 -18.83 -8.60
N TYR A 78 -2.22 -17.92 -7.66
CA TYR A 78 -2.69 -18.00 -6.28
C TYR A 78 -3.97 -17.19 -6.00
N ILE A 79 -4.66 -16.75 -7.06
CA ILE A 79 -5.99 -16.15 -6.91
C ILE A 79 -7.04 -17.26 -6.93
N SER A 80 -7.68 -17.50 -5.80
CA SER A 80 -8.80 -18.43 -5.68
C SER A 80 -10.06 -17.88 -6.35
N ARG A 81 -10.93 -18.80 -6.81
CA ARG A 81 -12.20 -18.45 -7.46
C ARG A 81 -13.38 -18.88 -6.61
N GLY A 82 -14.32 -17.98 -6.37
CA GLY A 82 -15.52 -18.24 -5.59
C GLY A 82 -16.06 -16.99 -4.93
N GLY A 83 -17.15 -17.12 -4.18
CA GLY A 83 -17.89 -15.97 -3.65
C GLY A 83 -18.75 -15.30 -4.73
N ASP A 84 -19.63 -14.38 -4.29
CA ASP A 84 -20.68 -13.84 -5.16
C ASP A 84 -20.26 -12.55 -5.89
N ARG A 85 -19.31 -11.77 -5.30
CA ARG A 85 -19.00 -10.45 -5.83
C ARG A 85 -17.55 -10.02 -5.64
N LEU A 86 -17.10 -9.15 -6.53
CA LEU A 86 -15.91 -8.32 -6.35
C LEU A 86 -16.29 -7.08 -5.53
N GLY A 87 -15.38 -6.59 -4.68
CA GLY A 87 -15.54 -5.28 -4.06
C GLY A 87 -15.49 -4.17 -5.10
N ILE A 88 -16.28 -3.11 -4.90
CA ILE A 88 -16.34 -1.96 -5.79
C ILE A 88 -16.05 -0.70 -4.97
N TYR A 89 -15.41 0.27 -5.58
CA TYR A 89 -15.41 1.62 -5.05
C TYR A 89 -15.60 2.65 -6.16
N PHE A 90 -16.29 3.72 -5.79
CA PHE A 90 -16.55 4.86 -6.66
C PHE A 90 -15.63 6.01 -6.26
N LEU A 91 -15.03 6.67 -7.25
CA LEU A 91 -14.18 7.84 -7.04
C LEU A 91 -14.70 9.05 -7.79
N GLU A 92 -14.88 10.14 -7.04
CA GLU A 92 -15.04 11.50 -7.56
C GLU A 92 -13.72 12.25 -7.33
N SER A 93 -13.02 12.63 -8.39
CA SER A 93 -11.75 13.34 -8.28
C SER A 93 -11.94 14.76 -7.75
N GLY A 94 -11.10 15.12 -6.78
CA GLY A 94 -11.05 16.48 -6.24
C GLY A 94 -10.28 17.44 -7.15
N SER A 95 -10.48 18.74 -6.92
CA SER A 95 -9.75 19.80 -7.62
C SER A 95 -9.60 21.00 -6.71
N SER A 96 -8.42 21.57 -6.62
CA SER A 96 -8.13 22.74 -5.79
C SER A 96 -8.58 22.53 -4.33
N MET A 97 -9.49 23.34 -3.79
CA MET A 97 -10.02 23.22 -2.43
C MET A 97 -11.10 22.12 -2.29
N ARG A 98 -11.59 21.54 -3.37
CA ARG A 98 -12.61 20.49 -3.32
C ARG A 98 -11.95 19.11 -3.17
N PRO A 99 -12.14 18.40 -2.03
CA PRO A 99 -11.52 17.09 -1.83
C PRO A 99 -12.13 16.03 -2.74
N SER A 100 -11.35 14.99 -3.03
CA SER A 100 -11.86 13.77 -3.65
C SER A 100 -12.85 13.07 -2.72
N LYS A 101 -13.82 12.35 -3.30
CA LYS A 101 -14.78 11.52 -2.55
C LYS A 101 -14.70 10.08 -2.97
N VAL A 102 -14.73 9.19 -1.97
CA VAL A 102 -14.74 7.74 -2.19
C VAL A 102 -15.98 7.15 -1.52
N ILE A 103 -16.71 6.35 -2.29
CA ILE A 103 -17.83 5.53 -1.80
C ILE A 103 -17.44 4.07 -2.01
N TYR A 104 -17.46 3.27 -0.94
CA TYR A 104 -17.17 1.85 -1.00
C TYR A 104 -18.44 1.03 -1.04
N ASP A 105 -18.48 0.04 -1.93
CA ASP A 105 -19.44 -1.05 -1.99
C ASP A 105 -18.65 -2.37 -2.01
N ARG A 106 -18.13 -2.79 -0.85
CA ARG A 106 -17.21 -3.92 -0.71
C ARG A 106 -17.61 -4.94 0.35
N LYS A 107 -18.76 -4.75 0.99
CA LYS A 107 -19.25 -5.71 1.97
C LYS A 107 -19.46 -7.08 1.31
N ASP A 108 -19.09 -8.15 2.01
CA ASP A 108 -19.23 -9.54 1.55
C ASP A 108 -18.56 -9.81 0.19
N SER A 109 -17.46 -9.09 -0.10
CA SER A 109 -16.62 -9.40 -1.27
C SER A 109 -15.97 -10.78 -1.12
N ALA A 110 -15.63 -11.41 -2.25
CA ALA A 110 -15.11 -12.79 -2.27
C ALA A 110 -13.94 -13.01 -1.31
N ILE A 111 -12.98 -12.09 -1.27
CA ILE A 111 -11.83 -12.20 -0.35
C ILE A 111 -12.22 -11.98 1.11
N SER A 112 -13.22 -11.14 1.41
CA SER A 112 -13.67 -10.90 2.79
C SER A 112 -14.32 -12.14 3.41
N LEU A 113 -14.79 -13.08 2.58
CA LEU A 113 -15.40 -14.34 2.97
C LEU A 113 -14.49 -15.55 2.77
N ALA A 114 -13.23 -15.32 2.31
CA ALA A 114 -12.28 -16.40 2.08
C ALA A 114 -11.89 -17.12 3.38
N ASP A 115 -11.69 -18.41 3.26
CA ASP A 115 -11.14 -19.24 4.32
C ASP A 115 -9.67 -19.60 3.99
N SER A 116 -8.86 -19.92 5.00
CA SER A 116 -7.45 -20.32 4.80
C SER A 116 -7.33 -21.59 3.95
N SER A 117 -8.34 -22.45 3.95
CA SER A 117 -8.41 -23.64 3.09
C SER A 117 -8.53 -23.31 1.58
N ASP A 118 -8.84 -22.06 1.23
CA ASP A 118 -8.80 -21.60 -0.17
C ASP A 118 -7.35 -21.48 -0.70
N PHE A 119 -6.33 -21.55 0.18
CA PHE A 119 -4.93 -21.25 -0.13
C PHE A 119 -3.97 -22.29 0.45
N ASP A 120 -3.02 -22.73 -0.35
CA ASP A 120 -1.88 -23.54 0.08
C ASP A 120 -0.70 -22.61 0.43
N PHE A 121 -0.66 -22.12 1.67
CA PHE A 121 0.36 -21.18 2.10
C PHE A 121 1.77 -21.76 2.09
N ASP A 122 1.95 -23.07 2.28
CA ASP A 122 3.26 -23.69 2.17
C ASP A 122 3.80 -23.62 0.74
N LYS A 123 2.94 -23.88 -0.24
CA LYS A 123 3.30 -23.71 -1.66
C LYS A 123 3.49 -22.26 -2.06
N ILE A 124 2.69 -21.34 -1.51
CA ILE A 124 2.77 -19.90 -1.80
C ILE A 124 4.10 -19.32 -1.32
N PHE A 125 4.54 -19.70 -0.13
CA PHE A 125 5.75 -19.15 0.49
C PHE A 125 7.03 -19.98 0.24
N ASP A 126 6.94 -21.08 -0.48
CA ASP A 126 8.13 -21.87 -0.86
C ASP A 126 9.08 -21.05 -1.74
N GLY A 127 10.30 -20.81 -1.23
CA GLY A 127 11.32 -19.98 -1.86
C GLY A 127 10.93 -18.50 -2.01
N CYS A 128 9.97 -18.00 -1.21
CA CYS A 128 9.59 -16.59 -1.17
C CYS A 128 10.57 -15.79 -0.30
N ASP A 129 10.96 -14.60 -0.76
CA ASP A 129 11.86 -13.69 -0.03
C ASP A 129 11.09 -12.68 0.81
N TRP A 130 9.90 -12.24 0.32
CA TRP A 130 9.15 -11.15 0.93
C TRP A 130 7.64 -11.34 0.84
N PHE A 131 6.94 -11.07 1.94
CA PHE A 131 5.49 -11.03 2.01
C PHE A 131 5.00 -9.64 2.43
N HIS A 132 4.04 -9.09 1.71
CA HIS A 132 3.43 -7.79 2.03
C HIS A 132 1.92 -7.89 2.16
N PHE A 133 1.37 -7.25 3.21
CA PHE A 133 -0.06 -7.04 3.40
C PHE A 133 -0.32 -5.66 4.00
N THR A 134 -1.58 -5.21 3.97
CA THR A 134 -2.00 -3.98 4.65
C THR A 134 -3.00 -4.27 5.75
N GLY A 135 -3.17 -3.34 6.70
CA GLY A 135 -4.20 -3.41 7.72
C GLY A 135 -5.63 -3.34 7.17
N ILE A 136 -5.80 -3.06 5.86
CA ILE A 136 -7.12 -3.10 5.21
C ILE A 136 -7.62 -4.55 5.12
N THR A 137 -6.76 -5.49 4.77
CA THR A 137 -7.15 -6.88 4.56
C THR A 137 -7.77 -7.50 5.82
N PRO A 138 -7.16 -7.49 7.01
CA PRO A 138 -7.80 -7.99 8.22
C PRO A 138 -9.02 -7.14 8.66
N ALA A 139 -9.14 -5.90 8.21
CA ALA A 139 -10.30 -5.06 8.53
C ALA A 139 -11.58 -5.45 7.78
N LEU A 140 -11.49 -6.30 6.77
CA LEU A 140 -12.65 -6.69 5.94
C LEU A 140 -13.64 -7.58 6.69
N SER A 141 -13.16 -8.51 7.52
CA SER A 141 -13.98 -9.45 8.28
C SER A 141 -13.16 -10.24 9.30
N ASP A 142 -13.81 -10.95 10.22
CA ASP A 142 -13.13 -11.86 11.15
C ASP A 142 -12.47 -13.05 10.41
N LYS A 143 -13.03 -13.51 9.27
CA LYS A 143 -12.36 -14.50 8.40
C LYS A 143 -11.07 -13.97 7.81
N ALA A 144 -11.09 -12.73 7.33
CA ALA A 144 -9.89 -12.07 6.78
C ALA A 144 -8.82 -11.82 7.86
N VAL A 145 -9.21 -11.60 9.13
CA VAL A 145 -8.26 -11.59 10.27
C VAL A 145 -7.55 -12.93 10.39
N GLN A 146 -8.31 -14.03 10.41
CA GLN A 146 -7.74 -15.37 10.54
C GLN A 146 -6.85 -15.72 9.36
N LEU A 147 -7.32 -15.43 8.14
CA LEU A 147 -6.57 -15.61 6.90
C LEU A 147 -5.21 -14.90 6.93
N THR A 148 -5.21 -13.61 7.32
CA THR A 148 -3.98 -12.81 7.42
C THR A 148 -3.03 -13.38 8.45
N LYS A 149 -3.54 -13.81 9.61
CA LYS A 149 -2.74 -14.42 10.67
C LYS A 149 -2.08 -15.72 10.21
N GLU A 150 -2.82 -16.60 9.54
CA GLU A 150 -2.29 -17.87 9.03
C GLU A 150 -1.25 -17.65 7.93
N ALA A 151 -1.47 -16.67 7.04
CA ALA A 151 -0.45 -16.27 6.08
C ALA A 151 0.83 -15.78 6.75
N CYS A 152 0.74 -14.92 7.77
CA CYS A 152 1.91 -14.45 8.53
C CYS A 152 2.66 -15.61 9.23
N ILE A 153 1.93 -16.55 9.84
CA ILE A 153 2.53 -17.73 10.51
C ILE A 153 3.27 -18.59 9.48
N ALA A 154 2.65 -18.87 8.33
CA ALA A 154 3.26 -19.66 7.27
C ALA A 154 4.49 -18.95 6.69
N ALA A 155 4.41 -17.65 6.39
CA ALA A 155 5.55 -16.86 5.91
C ALA A 155 6.73 -16.91 6.89
N LYS A 156 6.49 -16.75 8.19
CA LYS A 156 7.55 -16.88 9.21
C LYS A 156 8.16 -18.29 9.27
N ARG A 157 7.35 -19.34 9.11
CA ARG A 157 7.86 -20.73 9.06
C ARG A 157 8.79 -20.94 7.89
N HIS A 158 8.57 -20.26 6.76
CA HIS A 158 9.43 -20.27 5.58
C HIS A 158 10.59 -19.26 5.62
N GLY A 159 10.77 -18.51 6.72
CA GLY A 159 11.84 -17.53 6.87
C GLY A 159 11.64 -16.25 6.03
N VAL A 160 10.43 -15.99 5.57
CA VAL A 160 10.07 -14.85 4.71
C VAL A 160 10.09 -13.56 5.52
N THR A 161 10.65 -12.48 4.96
CA THR A 161 10.53 -11.13 5.51
C THR A 161 9.11 -10.60 5.32
N ILE A 162 8.49 -10.06 6.38
CA ILE A 162 7.11 -9.57 6.33
C ILE A 162 7.06 -8.07 6.50
N SER A 163 6.39 -7.36 5.56
CA SER A 163 6.04 -5.96 5.72
C SER A 163 4.53 -5.76 5.84
N CYS A 164 4.15 -4.76 6.63
CA CYS A 164 2.76 -4.33 6.78
C CYS A 164 2.66 -2.82 6.65
N ASP A 165 1.76 -2.34 5.77
CA ASP A 165 1.26 -0.97 5.84
C ASP A 165 0.02 -0.96 6.76
N LEU A 166 0.09 -0.24 7.88
CA LEU A 166 -0.98 -0.18 8.90
C LEU A 166 -2.30 0.32 8.34
N ASN A 167 -2.26 1.30 7.49
CA ASN A 167 -3.32 1.76 6.58
C ASN A 167 -4.73 1.78 7.21
N PHE A 168 -4.87 2.45 8.36
CA PHE A 168 -6.13 2.50 9.10
C PHE A 168 -7.30 3.02 8.26
N ARG A 169 -8.43 2.37 8.35
CA ARG A 169 -9.66 2.76 7.64
C ARG A 169 -10.85 2.84 8.61
N LYS A 170 -11.16 4.04 9.11
CA LYS A 170 -12.27 4.29 10.05
C LYS A 170 -13.65 3.82 9.56
N LYS A 171 -13.82 3.60 8.25
CA LYS A 171 -15.05 3.06 7.67
C LYS A 171 -15.18 1.55 7.79
N LEU A 172 -14.10 0.83 8.11
CA LEU A 172 -14.08 -0.63 8.23
C LEU A 172 -14.14 -1.08 9.68
N TRP A 173 -13.46 -0.40 10.58
CA TRP A 173 -13.40 -0.77 12.01
C TRP A 173 -13.15 0.42 12.93
N SER A 174 -13.42 0.23 14.23
CA SER A 174 -13.04 1.19 15.26
C SER A 174 -11.56 1.02 15.64
N SER A 175 -10.99 2.02 16.33
CA SER A 175 -9.61 1.95 16.84
C SER A 175 -9.41 0.78 17.81
N GLU A 176 -10.39 0.51 18.69
CA GLU A 176 -10.32 -0.61 19.62
C GLU A 176 -10.26 -1.97 18.90
N LYS A 177 -11.10 -2.16 17.87
CA LYS A 177 -11.06 -3.38 17.04
C LYS A 177 -9.74 -3.46 16.28
N ALA A 178 -9.27 -2.35 15.68
CA ALA A 178 -8.00 -2.30 14.98
C ALA A 178 -6.83 -2.71 15.91
N GLN A 179 -6.75 -2.14 17.10
CA GLN A 179 -5.70 -2.49 18.06
C GLN A 179 -5.77 -3.94 18.51
N SER A 180 -6.97 -4.48 18.76
CA SER A 180 -7.14 -5.88 19.18
C SER A 180 -6.66 -6.88 18.14
N VAL A 181 -6.70 -6.51 16.85
CA VAL A 181 -6.28 -7.34 15.72
C VAL A 181 -4.83 -7.06 15.31
N MET A 182 -4.46 -5.79 15.14
CA MET A 182 -3.14 -5.45 14.60
C MET A 182 -1.99 -5.69 15.58
N LYS A 183 -2.16 -5.41 16.88
CA LYS A 183 -1.11 -5.68 17.87
C LYS A 183 -0.61 -7.14 17.87
N PRO A 184 -1.47 -8.18 17.84
CA PRO A 184 -1.02 -9.55 17.69
C PRO A 184 -0.34 -9.84 16.35
N LEU A 185 -0.79 -9.23 15.24
CA LEU A 185 -0.21 -9.42 13.91
C LEU A 185 1.17 -8.80 13.79
N MET A 186 1.42 -7.65 14.44
CA MET A 186 2.72 -6.96 14.40
C MET A 186 3.88 -7.80 14.95
N LYS A 187 3.61 -8.83 15.76
CA LYS A 187 4.65 -9.77 16.23
C LYS A 187 5.30 -10.59 15.11
N TYR A 188 4.66 -10.66 13.94
CA TYR A 188 5.19 -11.34 12.76
C TYR A 188 5.87 -10.39 11.78
N VAL A 189 5.70 -9.08 11.94
CA VAL A 189 6.13 -8.07 10.97
C VAL A 189 7.58 -7.65 11.23
N ASP A 190 8.35 -7.55 10.16
CA ASP A 190 9.74 -7.08 10.19
C ASP A 190 9.83 -5.59 9.79
N VAL A 191 8.97 -5.15 8.86
CA VAL A 191 8.94 -3.77 8.36
C VAL A 191 7.54 -3.20 8.53
N CYS A 192 7.41 -2.20 9.40
CA CYS A 192 6.15 -1.52 9.67
C CYS A 192 6.10 -0.19 8.92
N ILE A 193 5.11 -0.02 8.05
CA ILE A 193 4.83 1.21 7.32
C ILE A 193 3.55 1.81 7.88
N GLY A 194 3.53 3.11 8.13
CA GLY A 194 2.34 3.81 8.62
C GLY A 194 2.68 5.21 9.12
N ASN A 195 1.70 6.10 9.12
CA ASN A 195 1.86 7.44 9.68
C ASN A 195 1.53 7.45 11.19
N GLU A 196 1.61 8.63 11.82
CA GLU A 196 1.33 8.82 13.24
C GLU A 196 -0.12 8.49 13.62
N GLU A 197 -1.07 8.79 12.73
CA GLU A 197 -2.48 8.45 12.93
C GLU A 197 -2.68 6.94 12.90
N ASP A 198 -2.03 6.24 11.96
CA ASP A 198 -2.04 4.79 11.87
C ASP A 198 -1.41 4.15 13.12
N ALA A 199 -0.27 4.65 13.59
CA ALA A 199 0.38 4.18 14.82
C ALA A 199 -0.52 4.35 16.05
N LYS A 200 -1.21 5.48 16.16
CA LYS A 200 -2.18 5.76 17.24
C LYS A 200 -3.39 4.82 17.16
N LEU A 201 -4.03 4.75 16.00
CA LEU A 201 -5.31 4.07 15.84
C LEU A 201 -5.19 2.55 15.73
N CYS A 202 -4.14 2.03 15.10
CA CYS A 202 -3.90 0.60 14.97
C CYS A 202 -3.13 -0.01 16.14
N LEU A 203 -2.21 0.74 16.76
CA LEU A 203 -1.27 0.19 17.74
C LEU A 203 -1.33 0.88 19.10
N GLY A 204 -1.99 2.03 19.21
CA GLY A 204 -2.19 2.76 20.48
C GLY A 204 -1.01 3.64 20.90
N PHE A 205 -0.03 3.89 20.02
CA PHE A 205 1.06 4.82 20.29
C PHE A 205 0.58 6.27 20.11
N THR A 206 0.62 7.05 21.16
CA THR A 206 0.16 8.44 21.12
C THR A 206 1.35 9.38 21.10
N PRO A 207 1.45 10.29 20.12
CA PRO A 207 2.50 11.32 20.10
C PRO A 207 2.48 12.16 21.38
N LYS A 208 3.66 12.47 21.92
CA LYS A 208 3.82 13.35 23.07
C LYS A 208 3.78 14.84 22.71
N ALA A 209 3.81 15.18 21.44
CA ALA A 209 3.81 16.54 20.90
C ALA A 209 2.57 16.83 20.04
N ASP A 210 2.22 18.11 19.87
CA ASP A 210 1.06 18.63 19.13
C ASP A 210 1.11 18.37 17.60
N ILE A 211 1.35 17.13 17.17
CA ILE A 211 1.35 16.73 15.76
C ILE A 211 -0.07 16.91 15.14
N GLU A 212 -1.11 16.96 15.97
CA GLU A 212 -2.49 17.24 15.54
C GLU A 212 -2.65 18.61 14.82
N LYS A 213 -1.65 19.50 14.90
CA LYS A 213 -1.66 20.82 14.24
C LYS A 213 -1.00 20.84 12.86
N GLY A 214 -0.69 19.67 12.26
CA GLY A 214 -0.08 19.59 10.92
C GLY A 214 1.43 19.88 10.92
N ASP A 215 2.08 19.78 12.06
CA ASP A 215 3.54 19.82 12.15
C ASP A 215 4.11 18.47 11.67
N THR A 216 4.58 18.44 10.43
CA THR A 216 5.29 17.30 9.82
C THR A 216 6.77 17.28 10.21
N SER A 217 7.16 17.92 11.31
CA SER A 217 8.55 17.85 11.79
C SER A 217 8.89 16.40 12.16
N ALA A 218 9.98 15.89 11.62
CA ALA A 218 10.45 14.52 11.85
C ALA A 218 10.64 14.21 13.36
N SER A 219 10.89 15.21 14.19
CA SER A 219 11.11 15.07 15.64
C SER A 219 9.93 14.44 16.37
N GLY A 220 8.69 14.71 15.95
CA GLY A 220 7.48 14.12 16.54
C GLY A 220 7.36 12.61 16.33
N TYR A 221 7.99 12.09 15.28
CA TYR A 221 7.96 10.66 14.92
C TYR A 221 9.04 9.85 15.64
N TYR A 222 10.15 10.47 16.06
CA TYR A 222 11.31 9.74 16.59
C TYR A 222 10.98 8.94 17.85
N GLU A 223 10.23 9.51 18.78
CA GLU A 223 9.81 8.83 20.02
C GLU A 223 8.91 7.64 19.71
N ILE A 224 7.89 7.84 18.85
CA ILE A 224 6.92 6.80 18.46
C ILE A 224 7.64 5.64 17.79
N PHE A 225 8.54 5.91 16.84
CA PHE A 225 9.25 4.86 16.10
C PHE A 225 10.15 4.03 17.02
N LYS A 226 10.82 4.68 17.98
CA LYS A 226 11.60 3.97 19.01
C LYS A 226 10.74 3.08 19.89
N GLU A 227 9.57 3.58 20.33
CA GLU A 227 8.63 2.82 21.14
C GLU A 227 8.07 1.62 20.35
N MET A 228 7.67 1.82 19.10
CA MET A 228 7.18 0.74 18.21
C MET A 228 8.24 -0.33 17.97
N GLN A 229 9.47 0.08 17.67
CA GLN A 229 10.59 -0.84 17.46
C GLN A 229 10.92 -1.61 18.75
N LYS A 230 10.90 -0.96 19.91
CA LYS A 230 11.14 -1.59 21.21
C LYS A 230 10.08 -2.64 21.56
N GLU A 231 8.80 -2.36 21.24
CA GLU A 231 7.67 -3.25 21.58
C GLU A 231 7.60 -4.46 20.65
N TYR A 232 7.81 -4.25 19.34
CA TYR A 232 7.59 -5.31 18.35
C TYR A 232 8.85 -5.89 17.74
N GLY A 233 10.01 -5.23 17.91
CA GLY A 233 11.27 -5.68 17.34
C GLY A 233 11.36 -5.47 15.82
N PHE A 234 10.63 -4.50 15.27
CA PHE A 234 10.70 -4.20 13.84
C PHE A 234 12.14 -3.93 13.40
N LYS A 235 12.51 -4.47 12.23
CA LYS A 235 13.77 -4.14 11.57
C LYS A 235 13.75 -2.69 11.07
N TYR A 236 12.60 -2.27 10.52
CA TYR A 236 12.37 -0.90 10.07
C TYR A 236 10.99 -0.41 10.48
N VAL A 237 10.91 0.86 10.90
CA VAL A 237 9.67 1.63 11.06
C VAL A 237 9.72 2.78 10.08
N VAL A 238 8.70 2.93 9.23
CA VAL A 238 8.74 3.83 8.08
C VAL A 238 7.43 4.61 7.97
N SER A 239 7.52 5.90 7.65
CA SER A 239 6.37 6.74 7.36
C SER A 239 6.61 7.63 6.15
N SER A 240 5.60 7.68 5.27
CA SER A 240 5.51 8.78 4.31
C SER A 240 4.89 10.00 4.99
N LEU A 241 5.52 11.17 4.80
CA LEU A 241 5.11 12.44 5.39
C LEU A 241 4.49 13.31 4.32
N ARG A 242 3.16 13.46 4.39
CA ARG A 242 2.38 14.21 3.40
C ARG A 242 1.98 15.58 3.93
N GLU A 243 2.38 16.63 3.21
CA GLU A 243 1.88 17.98 3.38
C GLU A 243 0.74 18.23 2.38
N SER A 244 -0.48 18.32 2.87
CA SER A 244 -1.66 18.47 2.00
C SER A 244 -2.02 19.96 1.84
N TYR A 245 -1.60 20.59 0.75
CA TYR A 245 -1.92 21.99 0.47
C TYR A 245 -3.29 22.15 -0.21
N SER A 246 -3.62 21.24 -1.12
CA SER A 246 -4.92 21.19 -1.79
C SER A 246 -5.19 19.79 -2.36
N ALA A 247 -6.36 19.60 -3.01
CA ALA A 247 -6.65 18.39 -3.75
C ALA A 247 -5.71 18.15 -4.94
N SER A 248 -5.06 19.21 -5.44
CA SER A 248 -4.17 19.18 -6.61
C SER A 248 -2.70 19.42 -6.28
N HIS A 249 -2.35 19.58 -5.00
CA HIS A 249 -1.00 19.96 -4.57
C HIS A 249 -0.63 19.33 -3.24
N ASN A 250 0.46 18.57 -3.21
CA ASN A 250 1.03 17.98 -1.99
C ASN A 250 2.55 18.22 -1.93
N GLY A 251 3.07 18.43 -0.70
CA GLY A 251 4.47 18.15 -0.40
C GLY A 251 4.61 16.69 0.03
N TRP A 252 5.72 16.04 -0.32
CA TRP A 252 5.92 14.60 -0.10
C TRP A 252 7.36 14.26 0.27
N LYS A 253 7.55 13.70 1.44
CA LYS A 253 8.82 13.17 1.93
C LYS A 253 8.57 11.95 2.81
N ALA A 254 9.62 11.35 3.36
CA ALA A 254 9.48 10.17 4.23
C ALA A 254 10.58 10.10 5.27
N LEU A 255 10.32 9.29 6.30
CA LEU A 255 11.22 8.99 7.41
C LEU A 255 11.32 7.48 7.59
N ILE A 256 12.53 6.97 7.84
CA ILE A 256 12.81 5.58 8.21
C ILE A 256 13.68 5.53 9.46
N TYR A 257 13.44 4.52 10.29
CA TYR A 257 14.22 4.18 11.48
C TYR A 257 14.62 2.71 11.43
N ASP A 258 15.91 2.39 11.62
CA ASP A 258 16.46 1.04 11.57
C ASP A 258 16.76 0.44 12.96
N GLY A 259 16.24 1.05 14.02
CA GLY A 259 16.53 0.70 15.39
C GLY A 259 17.77 1.39 15.97
N LYS A 260 18.53 2.12 15.18
CA LYS A 260 19.74 2.86 15.57
C LYS A 260 19.73 4.31 15.11
N GLU A 261 19.51 4.51 13.81
CA GLU A 261 19.55 5.81 13.12
C GLU A 261 18.24 6.13 12.44
N PHE A 262 17.96 7.42 12.32
CA PHE A 262 16.88 7.98 11.51
C PHE A 262 17.44 8.51 10.21
N TYR A 263 16.70 8.32 9.12
CA TYR A 263 16.98 8.98 7.87
C TYR A 263 15.69 9.58 7.30
N GLU A 264 15.77 10.86 6.92
CA GLU A 264 14.71 11.62 6.25
C GLU A 264 15.08 11.79 4.77
N SER A 265 14.13 11.49 3.87
CA SER A 265 14.33 11.64 2.42
C SER A 265 14.29 13.10 1.99
N ARG A 266 14.68 13.35 0.73
CA ARG A 266 14.38 14.63 0.08
C ARG A 266 12.87 14.88 0.03
N HIS A 267 12.51 16.14 -0.13
CA HIS A 267 11.15 16.61 -0.31
C HIS A 267 10.84 16.77 -1.81
N TYR A 268 9.65 16.29 -2.22
CA TYR A 268 9.08 16.53 -3.55
C TYR A 268 7.86 17.42 -3.43
N ASP A 269 7.80 18.45 -4.28
CA ASP A 269 6.63 19.31 -4.47
C ASP A 269 5.84 18.79 -5.68
N ILE A 270 4.64 18.27 -5.46
CA ILE A 270 3.86 17.57 -6.48
C ILE A 270 2.67 18.44 -6.89
N LEU A 271 2.79 19.06 -8.07
CA LEU A 271 1.81 19.97 -8.66
C LEU A 271 1.87 19.92 -10.19
N PRO A 272 0.76 19.64 -10.91
CA PRO A 272 -0.53 19.18 -10.38
C PRO A 272 -0.53 17.69 -10.05
N ILE A 273 -1.35 17.29 -9.09
CA ILE A 273 -1.68 15.88 -8.86
C ILE A 273 -2.70 15.46 -9.92
N VAL A 274 -2.39 14.40 -10.67
CA VAL A 274 -3.31 13.75 -11.62
C VAL A 274 -4.21 12.75 -10.89
N ASP A 275 -3.62 11.84 -10.13
CA ASP A 275 -4.36 10.89 -9.29
C ASP A 275 -3.53 10.53 -8.05
N ARG A 276 -4.13 10.70 -6.86
CA ARG A 276 -3.44 10.41 -5.59
C ARG A 276 -3.63 8.98 -5.09
N VAL A 277 -4.59 8.23 -5.69
CA VAL A 277 -4.84 6.84 -5.31
C VAL A 277 -3.64 5.98 -5.71
N GLY A 278 -3.20 5.12 -4.82
CA GLY A 278 -2.01 4.28 -5.04
C GLY A 278 -0.66 4.95 -4.69
N GLY A 279 -0.64 6.23 -4.26
CA GLY A 279 0.62 6.90 -3.88
C GLY A 279 1.32 6.22 -2.70
N GLY A 280 0.60 5.86 -1.63
CA GLY A 280 1.13 5.10 -0.50
C GLY A 280 1.58 3.69 -0.89
N ASP A 281 0.80 3.02 -1.74
CA ASP A 281 1.12 1.68 -2.23
C ASP A 281 2.40 1.69 -3.08
N SER A 282 2.58 2.72 -3.91
CA SER A 282 3.80 2.92 -4.71
C SER A 282 5.01 3.21 -3.85
N PHE A 283 4.82 3.94 -2.75
CA PHE A 283 5.87 4.14 -1.74
C PHE A 283 6.28 2.81 -1.11
N ALA A 284 5.31 1.99 -0.66
CA ALA A 284 5.58 0.69 -0.08
C ALA A 284 6.30 -0.25 -1.06
N ALA A 285 5.87 -0.26 -2.32
CA ALA A 285 6.50 -1.06 -3.38
C ALA A 285 7.95 -0.63 -3.64
N GLY A 286 8.20 0.67 -3.78
CA GLY A 286 9.56 1.20 -3.98
C GLY A 286 10.47 0.90 -2.80
N LEU A 287 9.95 1.01 -1.57
CA LEU A 287 10.69 0.66 -0.36
C LEU A 287 11.08 -0.82 -0.34
N ILE A 288 10.13 -1.73 -0.60
CA ILE A 288 10.35 -3.18 -0.62
C ILE A 288 11.38 -3.53 -1.70
N HIS A 289 11.22 -3.00 -2.90
CA HIS A 289 12.13 -3.26 -4.02
C HIS A 289 13.59 -2.92 -3.67
N GLU A 290 13.84 -1.70 -3.19
CA GLU A 290 15.19 -1.27 -2.89
C GLU A 290 15.76 -1.84 -1.59
N LEU A 291 14.96 -2.12 -0.56
CA LEU A 291 15.47 -2.86 0.61
C LEU A 291 16.04 -4.23 0.22
N ILE A 292 15.40 -4.90 -0.73
CA ILE A 292 15.89 -6.18 -1.26
C ILE A 292 17.15 -5.96 -2.12
N LYS A 293 17.08 -5.03 -3.07
CA LYS A 293 18.11 -4.81 -4.09
C LYS A 293 19.40 -4.21 -3.53
N SER A 294 19.29 -3.22 -2.63
CA SER A 294 20.40 -2.52 -2.00
C SER A 294 20.97 -3.26 -0.78
N ASN A 295 20.51 -4.49 -0.51
CA ASN A 295 20.87 -5.26 0.68
C ASN A 295 20.62 -4.49 1.99
N ASN A 296 19.42 -3.91 2.08
CA ASN A 296 18.90 -3.17 3.24
C ASN A 296 19.58 -1.80 3.51
N ASP A 297 20.07 -1.12 2.48
CA ASP A 297 20.46 0.28 2.63
C ASP A 297 19.20 1.16 2.76
N MET A 298 18.96 1.67 3.98
CA MET A 298 17.74 2.43 4.28
C MET A 298 17.68 3.78 3.55
N ARG A 299 18.85 4.40 3.24
CA ARG A 299 18.89 5.71 2.57
C ARG A 299 18.50 5.59 1.12
N ILE A 300 19.13 4.66 0.41
CA ILE A 300 18.83 4.38 -1.00
C ILE A 300 17.36 3.95 -1.12
N SER A 301 16.91 3.05 -0.24
CA SER A 301 15.55 2.53 -0.28
C SER A 301 14.49 3.61 -0.03
N LEU A 302 14.75 4.54 0.90
CA LEU A 302 13.82 5.61 1.19
C LEU A 302 13.74 6.64 0.05
N GLU A 303 14.86 7.03 -0.54
CA GLU A 303 14.90 7.96 -1.69
C GLU A 303 14.14 7.39 -2.89
N PHE A 304 14.34 6.10 -3.20
CA PHE A 304 13.62 5.42 -4.27
C PHE A 304 12.10 5.35 -3.97
N ALA A 305 11.72 4.99 -2.76
CA ALA A 305 10.32 4.89 -2.35
C ALA A 305 9.57 6.21 -2.50
N VAL A 306 10.18 7.31 -2.07
CA VAL A 306 9.58 8.65 -2.16
C VAL A 306 9.46 9.11 -3.62
N ALA A 307 10.50 8.89 -4.44
CA ALA A 307 10.48 9.22 -5.86
C ALA A 307 9.42 8.41 -6.63
N SER A 308 9.34 7.10 -6.37
CA SER A 308 8.31 6.22 -6.92
C SER A 308 6.89 6.74 -6.62
N SER A 309 6.64 7.10 -5.37
CA SER A 309 5.36 7.66 -4.94
C SER A 309 5.08 9.03 -5.59
N ALA A 310 6.08 9.90 -5.67
CA ALA A 310 5.93 11.21 -6.33
C ALA A 310 5.52 11.05 -7.80
N LEU A 311 6.17 10.16 -8.54
CA LEU A 311 5.82 9.86 -9.94
C LEU A 311 4.41 9.29 -10.08
N LYS A 312 3.97 8.41 -9.15
CA LYS A 312 2.60 7.87 -9.18
C LYS A 312 1.54 8.96 -9.16
N HIS A 313 1.74 10.05 -8.44
CA HIS A 313 0.78 11.16 -8.39
C HIS A 313 0.57 11.85 -9.74
N THR A 314 1.45 11.62 -10.71
CA THR A 314 1.37 12.17 -12.09
C THR A 314 0.65 11.25 -13.08
N ILE A 315 0.19 10.07 -12.64
CA ILE A 315 -0.37 9.01 -13.48
C ILE A 315 -1.82 8.71 -13.06
N PRO A 316 -2.76 8.62 -14.02
CA PRO A 316 -4.15 8.26 -13.70
C PRO A 316 -4.29 6.78 -13.32
N GLY A 317 -5.31 6.46 -12.53
CA GLY A 317 -5.60 5.11 -12.06
C GLY A 317 -4.83 4.74 -10.79
N ASP A 318 -5.03 3.53 -10.29
CA ASP A 318 -4.43 3.06 -9.03
C ASP A 318 -2.99 2.58 -9.21
N PHE A 319 -2.71 1.92 -10.32
CA PHE A 319 -1.42 1.29 -10.57
C PHE A 319 -0.35 2.32 -10.90
N ASN A 320 0.83 2.10 -10.34
CA ASN A 320 2.01 2.88 -10.70
C ASN A 320 2.64 2.30 -11.97
N MET A 321 2.61 3.09 -13.04
CA MET A 321 3.06 2.68 -14.37
C MET A 321 4.45 3.19 -14.71
N VAL A 322 5.29 3.44 -13.70
CA VAL A 322 6.69 3.85 -13.90
C VAL A 322 7.64 2.67 -13.82
N SER A 323 8.71 2.74 -14.61
CA SER A 323 9.83 1.81 -14.56
C SER A 323 10.82 2.16 -13.44
N GLU A 324 11.68 1.21 -13.10
CA GLU A 324 12.80 1.44 -12.19
C GLU A 324 13.72 2.58 -12.67
N ASP A 325 14.02 2.63 -13.98
CA ASP A 325 14.89 3.64 -14.57
C ASP A 325 14.31 5.06 -14.44
N GLU A 326 12.99 5.22 -14.62
CA GLU A 326 12.31 6.51 -14.40
C GLU A 326 12.42 6.98 -12.96
N VAL A 327 12.24 6.07 -11.99
CA VAL A 327 12.40 6.38 -10.57
C VAL A 327 13.84 6.77 -10.26
N LEU A 328 14.83 6.00 -10.74
CA LEU A 328 16.26 6.30 -10.55
C LEU A 328 16.66 7.61 -11.22
N SER A 329 16.07 7.95 -12.36
CA SER A 329 16.28 9.22 -13.04
C SER A 329 15.83 10.40 -12.16
N LEU A 330 14.64 10.30 -11.56
CA LEU A 330 14.13 11.29 -10.62
C LEU A 330 15.00 11.41 -9.35
N VAL A 331 15.44 10.28 -8.78
CA VAL A 331 16.36 10.24 -7.63
C VAL A 331 17.67 10.98 -7.94
N LYS A 332 18.19 10.86 -9.16
CA LYS A 332 19.40 11.58 -9.62
C LYS A 332 19.17 13.08 -9.88
N GLY A 333 17.94 13.56 -9.76
CA GLY A 333 17.59 14.98 -9.90
C GLY A 333 17.07 15.39 -11.27
N ASN A 334 16.75 14.46 -12.18
CA ASN A 334 16.16 14.74 -13.48
C ASN A 334 14.65 15.03 -13.34
N ALA A 335 14.31 16.21 -12.82
CA ALA A 335 12.92 16.63 -12.60
C ALA A 335 12.43 17.66 -13.64
N SER A 336 13.13 17.83 -14.76
CA SER A 336 12.85 18.92 -15.71
C SER A 336 11.64 18.68 -16.62
N GLY A 337 11.10 17.46 -16.66
CA GLY A 337 9.99 17.08 -17.57
C GLY A 337 10.33 17.24 -19.06
N ARG A 338 11.62 17.28 -19.43
CA ARG A 338 12.05 17.33 -20.83
C ARG A 338 11.76 16.02 -21.53
N VAL A 339 11.44 16.10 -22.83
CA VAL A 339 11.21 14.91 -23.66
C VAL A 339 12.46 14.03 -23.68
N GLU A 340 12.34 12.81 -23.22
CA GLU A 340 13.35 11.76 -23.39
C GLU A 340 13.30 11.24 -24.84
N ARG A 341 14.48 11.12 -25.49
CA ARG A 341 14.62 10.68 -26.88
C ARG A 341 15.60 9.52 -26.98
#